data_9716dc1e68707d45737cfb47f4c23bb0
#
_entry.id   9716dc1e68707d45737cfb47f4c23bb0
#
_cell.length_a   1.000
_cell.length_b   1.000
_cell.length_c   1.000
_cell.angle_alpha   90.00
_cell.angle_beta   90.00
_cell.angle_gamma   90.00
#
_symmetry.space_group_name_H-M   'P 1'
#
loop_
_entity.id
_entity.type
_entity.pdbx_description
1 polymer ?
#
loop_
_entity_poly.entity_id
_entity_poly.type
_entity_poly.pdbx_seq_one_letter_code
_entity_poly.pdbx_strand_id
1 'polypeptide(L)'
;MMRALVLAALLAAAPAAAQDAGLSPAIPTLKRAVTVSSEIVRIGDLVDNAGAAADTPIFRSPDIGTTGTVSVQQVLDALKAHHMYLIDTGTLSAVEVTRAGRTIDFSDIDARIARAFAGRYGLGEAKDLTVTLDVPPRPVVVDASATGNLVLRSAVVSPLSGRFEVTYDLPGSSARRPLRFTGSVVETVAVAVTTRALAPGAIVRLSDVALERRPKSQAGTDTVAATGDAIGLALRVPVRAGQPLRRSDLTVPKLVHRDEEVTLVYEVPGILLTTRGKALEGGAEGDVISVLNVESKRALQGIVTGPSRVAIKSTTARTSPDLVAAVAPRTVASR
;
A
#
# COMPACT_ATOMS: atom_id res chain seq x y z
N MET A 1 22.30 23.26 84.13
CA MET A 1 21.63 24.55 84.25
C MET A 1 20.72 24.71 83.09
N MET A 2 19.42 24.41 83.35
CA MET A 2 18.30 25.42 83.43
C MET A 2 18.01 26.09 82.10
N ARG A 3 16.86 26.07 81.53
CA ARG A 3 15.46 26.29 82.04
C ARG A 3 14.48 25.75 81.04
N ALA A 4 13.44 25.07 81.58
CA ALA A 4 12.17 24.73 80.91
C ALA A 4 11.39 26.00 80.56
N LEU A 5 10.73 25.96 79.42
CA LEU A 5 9.65 26.90 79.09
C LEU A 5 8.48 26.08 78.50
N VAL A 6 7.45 25.95 79.37
CA VAL A 6 6.17 25.33 79.05
C VAL A 6 5.37 26.38 78.34
N LEU A 7 4.91 26.10 77.08
CA LEU A 7 3.95 26.91 76.36
C LEU A 7 2.64 26.11 76.27
N ALA A 8 1.66 26.57 77.04
CA ALA A 8 0.29 26.06 77.02
C ALA A 8 -0.42 26.52 75.75
N ALA A 9 -0.79 25.60 74.88
CA ALA A 9 -1.66 25.85 73.74
C ALA A 9 -3.10 25.67 74.15
N LEU A 10 -3.86 26.74 74.18
CA LEU A 10 -5.34 26.72 74.30
C LEU A 10 -5.92 26.12 73.01
N LEU A 11 -6.57 24.95 73.16
CA LEU A 11 -7.43 24.39 72.12
C LEU A 11 -8.77 25.16 72.12
N ALA A 12 -8.99 26.04 71.15
CA ALA A 12 -10.30 26.59 70.88
C ALA A 12 -11.09 25.55 70.07
N ALA A 13 -12.03 24.91 70.74
CA ALA A 13 -13.03 24.03 70.08
C ALA A 13 -14.02 24.94 69.34
N ALA A 14 -13.91 25.00 68.02
CA ALA A 14 -14.95 25.59 67.15
C ALA A 14 -16.10 24.55 67.06
N PRO A 15 -17.34 24.97 67.23
CA PRO A 15 -18.45 24.08 66.96
C PRO A 15 -18.53 23.81 65.46
N ALA A 16 -18.40 22.55 65.05
CA ALA A 16 -18.71 22.10 63.72
C ALA A 16 -20.24 22.29 63.53
N ALA A 17 -20.64 23.36 62.90
CA ALA A 17 -21.96 23.48 62.35
C ALA A 17 -22.08 22.43 61.24
N ALA A 18 -22.72 21.31 61.58
CA ALA A 18 -23.23 20.39 60.58
C ALA A 18 -24.24 21.16 59.73
N GLN A 19 -23.81 21.57 58.54
CA GLN A 19 -24.72 21.97 57.47
C GLN A 19 -25.44 20.70 57.03
N ASP A 20 -26.60 20.42 57.64
CA ASP A 20 -27.63 19.62 56.99
C ASP A 20 -27.98 20.36 55.67
N ALA A 21 -27.29 19.96 54.61
CA ALA A 21 -27.78 20.24 53.27
C ALA A 21 -29.10 19.47 53.15
N GLY A 22 -30.19 20.15 53.52
CA GLY A 22 -31.54 19.62 53.31
C GLY A 22 -31.69 19.26 51.85
N LEU A 23 -31.50 17.98 51.54
CA LEU A 23 -31.91 17.37 50.29
C LEU A 23 -33.43 17.46 50.23
N SER A 24 -33.96 18.64 49.81
CA SER A 24 -35.33 18.66 49.27
C SER A 24 -35.34 17.59 48.19
N PRO A 25 -36.23 16.58 48.26
CA PRO A 25 -36.31 15.59 47.20
C PRO A 25 -36.60 16.36 45.89
N ALA A 26 -35.57 16.40 45.03
CA ALA A 26 -35.72 17.03 43.74
C ALA A 26 -36.83 16.34 42.95
N ILE A 27 -37.83 17.08 42.50
CA ILE A 27 -38.97 16.54 41.75
C ILE A 27 -38.41 15.81 40.49
N PRO A 28 -38.76 14.57 40.22
CA PRO A 28 -38.39 13.89 38.99
C PRO A 28 -38.87 14.68 37.76
N THR A 29 -37.96 14.97 36.83
CA THR A 29 -38.26 15.80 35.66
C THR A 29 -38.03 15.00 34.39
N LEU A 30 -39.00 15.06 33.46
CA LEU A 30 -38.91 14.36 32.18
C LEU A 30 -38.01 15.10 31.22
N LYS A 31 -37.06 14.43 30.60
CA LYS A 31 -36.15 14.97 29.59
C LYS A 31 -36.85 15.09 28.25
N ARG A 32 -36.54 16.14 27.49
CA ARG A 32 -37.08 16.36 26.14
C ARG A 32 -36.44 15.41 25.11
N ALA A 33 -35.13 15.20 25.19
CA ALA A 33 -34.36 14.35 24.29
C ALA A 33 -33.31 13.57 25.10
N VAL A 34 -33.15 12.31 24.75
CA VAL A 34 -32.20 11.42 25.43
C VAL A 34 -31.42 10.60 24.39
N THR A 35 -30.16 10.36 24.68
CA THR A 35 -29.32 9.46 23.88
C THR A 35 -28.95 8.26 24.70
N VAL A 36 -29.34 7.08 24.25
CA VAL A 36 -29.07 5.81 24.92
C VAL A 36 -28.12 4.97 24.10
N SER A 37 -27.27 4.20 24.76
CA SER A 37 -26.33 3.26 24.10
C SER A 37 -26.80 1.80 24.20
N SER A 38 -27.81 1.53 25.00
CA SER A 38 -28.33 0.18 25.26
C SER A 38 -29.57 -0.13 24.41
N GLU A 39 -29.90 -1.43 24.26
CA GLU A 39 -31.11 -1.89 23.58
C GLU A 39 -32.38 -1.57 24.37
N ILE A 40 -32.22 -1.29 25.65
CA ILE A 40 -33.33 -1.05 26.59
C ILE A 40 -33.17 0.35 27.18
N VAL A 41 -34.23 1.14 27.13
CA VAL A 41 -34.34 2.45 27.78
C VAL A 41 -34.77 2.25 29.20
N ARG A 42 -34.05 2.83 30.15
CA ARG A 42 -34.32 2.80 31.58
C ARG A 42 -34.98 4.10 32.04
N ILE A 43 -35.60 4.07 33.22
CA ILE A 43 -36.23 5.25 33.78
C ILE A 43 -35.25 6.40 33.92
N GLY A 44 -34.05 6.17 34.42
CA GLY A 44 -33.02 7.22 34.57
C GLY A 44 -32.50 7.79 33.27
N ASP A 45 -32.70 7.12 32.14
CA ASP A 45 -32.40 7.68 30.85
C ASP A 45 -33.38 8.81 30.50
N LEU A 46 -34.68 8.64 30.82
CA LEU A 46 -35.77 9.55 30.49
C LEU A 46 -36.05 10.60 31.54
N VAL A 47 -35.81 10.27 32.82
CA VAL A 47 -36.19 11.09 33.97
C VAL A 47 -34.97 11.46 34.79
N ASP A 48 -34.77 12.74 35.04
CA ASP A 48 -33.81 13.21 36.04
C ASP A 48 -34.38 13.01 37.44
N ASN A 49 -33.51 12.74 38.40
CA ASN A 49 -33.86 12.49 39.81
C ASN A 49 -34.78 11.28 40.00
N ALA A 50 -34.65 10.25 39.16
CA ALA A 50 -35.44 9.03 39.24
C ALA A 50 -35.16 8.17 40.49
N GLY A 51 -34.14 8.51 41.29
CA GLY A 51 -33.80 7.82 42.54
C GLY A 51 -33.54 6.33 42.36
N ALA A 52 -34.12 5.51 43.25
CA ALA A 52 -33.93 4.05 43.20
C ALA A 52 -34.55 3.36 41.96
N ALA A 53 -35.45 4.03 41.24
CA ALA A 53 -36.09 3.50 40.05
C ALA A 53 -35.24 3.72 38.76
N ALA A 54 -34.14 4.44 38.84
CA ALA A 54 -33.36 4.83 37.67
C ALA A 54 -32.93 3.64 36.76
N ASP A 55 -32.59 2.50 37.34
CA ASP A 55 -32.12 1.34 36.60
C ASP A 55 -33.24 0.44 36.05
N THR A 56 -34.50 0.80 36.30
CA THR A 56 -35.65 -0.01 35.89
C THR A 56 -35.88 0.10 34.38
N PRO A 57 -35.94 -1.03 33.64
CA PRO A 57 -36.20 -1.04 32.20
C PRO A 57 -37.66 -0.72 31.90
N ILE A 58 -37.94 0.12 30.92
CA ILE A 58 -39.30 0.49 30.51
C ILE A 58 -39.63 0.35 29.04
N PHE A 59 -38.72 0.67 28.16
CA PHE A 59 -38.94 0.61 26.72
C PHE A 59 -37.78 -0.07 26.00
N ARG A 60 -38.07 -0.59 24.82
CA ARG A 60 -37.03 -0.93 23.86
C ARG A 60 -36.57 0.32 23.13
N SER A 61 -35.24 0.52 23.00
CA SER A 61 -34.70 1.63 22.25
C SER A 61 -34.97 1.48 20.74
N PRO A 62 -34.95 2.59 19.97
CA PRO A 62 -35.03 2.53 18.52
C PRO A 62 -33.91 1.69 17.92
N ASP A 63 -33.92 1.53 16.60
CA ASP A 63 -32.81 0.90 15.88
C ASP A 63 -31.53 1.73 16.02
N ILE A 64 -30.38 1.05 15.97
CA ILE A 64 -29.08 1.68 16.18
C ILE A 64 -28.87 2.82 15.20
N GLY A 65 -28.47 3.98 15.71
CA GLY A 65 -28.24 5.20 14.92
C GLY A 65 -29.51 5.92 14.47
N THR A 66 -30.68 5.54 15.01
CA THR A 66 -31.96 6.19 14.69
C THR A 66 -32.56 6.89 15.90
N THR A 67 -33.46 7.85 15.63
CA THR A 67 -34.26 8.54 16.65
C THR A 67 -35.72 8.12 16.54
N GLY A 68 -36.28 7.72 17.64
CA GLY A 68 -37.71 7.46 17.80
C GLY A 68 -38.34 8.48 18.72
N THR A 69 -39.66 8.63 18.67
CA THR A 69 -40.44 9.51 19.56
C THR A 69 -41.39 8.66 20.39
N VAL A 70 -41.46 8.96 21.68
CA VAL A 70 -42.40 8.32 22.62
C VAL A 70 -43.28 9.43 23.21
N SER A 71 -44.59 9.26 23.16
CA SER A 71 -45.50 10.26 23.74
C SER A 71 -45.33 10.35 25.23
N VAL A 72 -45.48 11.54 25.81
CA VAL A 72 -45.38 11.75 27.25
C VAL A 72 -46.39 10.86 27.97
N GLN A 73 -47.60 10.65 27.42
CA GLN A 73 -48.61 9.80 28.00
C GLN A 73 -48.14 8.34 28.15
N GLN A 74 -47.50 7.78 27.12
CA GLN A 74 -46.93 6.42 27.17
C GLN A 74 -45.83 6.32 28.20
N VAL A 75 -44.97 7.34 28.33
CA VAL A 75 -43.94 7.39 29.37
C VAL A 75 -44.56 7.43 30.75
N LEU A 76 -45.54 8.29 30.98
CA LEU A 76 -46.24 8.39 32.28
C LEU A 76 -46.95 7.08 32.67
N ASP A 77 -47.62 6.42 31.72
CA ASP A 77 -48.29 5.15 31.99
C ASP A 77 -47.30 4.04 32.34
N ALA A 78 -46.12 4.02 31.67
CA ALA A 78 -45.05 3.09 32.03
C ALA A 78 -44.46 3.42 33.42
N LEU A 79 -44.29 4.68 33.77
CA LEU A 79 -43.75 5.12 35.06
C LEU A 79 -44.71 4.84 36.24
N LYS A 80 -46.05 4.95 36.03
CA LYS A 80 -47.08 4.58 37.01
C LYS A 80 -46.99 3.12 37.40
N ALA A 81 -46.66 2.21 36.47
CA ALA A 81 -46.48 0.78 36.78
C ALA A 81 -45.31 0.52 37.77
N HIS A 82 -44.39 1.48 37.88
CA HIS A 82 -43.26 1.46 38.80
C HIS A 82 -43.42 2.41 40.00
N HIS A 83 -44.67 2.79 40.31
CA HIS A 83 -45.06 3.65 41.46
C HIS A 83 -44.49 5.07 41.39
N MET A 84 -44.14 5.57 40.22
CA MET A 84 -43.73 6.98 39.99
C MET A 84 -44.93 7.81 39.51
N TYR A 85 -45.51 8.64 40.41
CA TYR A 85 -46.75 9.38 40.11
C TYR A 85 -46.51 10.89 39.95
N LEU A 86 -45.50 11.44 40.62
CA LEU A 86 -45.19 12.88 40.60
C LEU A 86 -43.97 13.13 39.71
N ILE A 87 -44.22 13.51 38.46
CA ILE A 87 -43.18 13.77 37.48
C ILE A 87 -43.54 15.11 36.81
N ASP A 88 -42.57 15.99 36.81
CA ASP A 88 -42.69 17.24 36.07
C ASP A 88 -42.42 16.97 34.58
N THR A 89 -43.43 17.15 33.76
CA THR A 89 -43.35 16.97 32.31
C THR A 89 -43.23 18.30 31.57
N GLY A 90 -43.32 19.40 32.28
CA GLY A 90 -43.37 20.76 31.67
C GLY A 90 -44.43 20.85 30.58
N THR A 91 -44.03 21.36 29.42
CA THR A 91 -44.91 21.51 28.24
C THR A 91 -44.63 20.45 27.17
N LEU A 92 -43.99 19.32 27.55
CA LEU A 92 -43.60 18.29 26.60
C LEU A 92 -44.84 17.47 26.17
N SER A 93 -44.95 17.19 24.87
CA SER A 93 -45.92 16.26 24.30
C SER A 93 -45.28 14.89 23.95
N ALA A 94 -44.00 14.88 23.69
CA ALA A 94 -43.23 13.67 23.38
C ALA A 94 -41.78 13.82 23.84
N VAL A 95 -41.10 12.69 24.01
CA VAL A 95 -39.66 12.56 24.27
C VAL A 95 -38.99 11.97 23.05
N GLU A 96 -37.91 12.56 22.63
CA GLU A 96 -37.06 12.05 21.55
C GLU A 96 -36.02 11.09 22.16
N VAL A 97 -36.00 9.85 21.68
CA VAL A 97 -35.03 8.85 22.09
C VAL A 97 -34.14 8.49 20.93
N THR A 98 -32.88 8.84 21.03
CA THR A 98 -31.87 8.52 20.02
C THR A 98 -31.05 7.35 20.53
N ARG A 99 -30.94 6.27 19.74
CA ARG A 99 -29.98 5.21 20.05
C ARG A 99 -28.64 5.54 19.41
N ALA A 100 -27.61 5.74 20.23
CA ALA A 100 -26.27 6.03 19.77
C ALA A 100 -25.76 4.92 18.87
N GLY A 101 -25.22 5.30 17.71
CA GLY A 101 -24.60 4.40 16.77
C GLY A 101 -23.27 4.94 16.26
N ARG A 102 -22.38 4.04 15.88
CA ARG A 102 -21.12 4.34 15.20
C ARG A 102 -21.13 3.72 13.83
N THR A 103 -20.81 4.51 12.81
CA THR A 103 -20.64 4.00 11.45
C THR A 103 -19.24 3.41 11.28
N ILE A 104 -19.18 2.18 10.77
CA ILE A 104 -17.94 1.52 10.38
C ILE A 104 -17.87 1.54 8.86
N ASP A 105 -16.80 2.12 8.35
CA ASP A 105 -16.44 2.10 6.95
C ASP A 105 -15.54 0.89 6.66
N PHE A 106 -15.59 0.42 5.42
CA PHE A 106 -14.83 -0.73 4.93
C PHE A 106 -13.87 -0.35 3.80
N SER A 107 -13.39 0.89 3.79
CA SER A 107 -12.46 1.38 2.78
C SER A 107 -11.16 0.56 2.70
N ASP A 108 -10.74 -0.07 3.80
CA ASP A 108 -9.54 -0.90 3.88
C ASP A 108 -9.83 -2.42 3.86
N ILE A 109 -11.06 -2.84 3.55
CA ILE A 109 -11.46 -4.25 3.61
C ILE A 109 -10.66 -5.11 2.62
N ASP A 110 -10.34 -4.58 1.43
CA ASP A 110 -9.56 -5.30 0.43
C ASP A 110 -8.17 -5.66 0.95
N ALA A 111 -7.52 -4.71 1.63
CA ALA A 111 -6.22 -4.94 2.26
C ALA A 111 -6.30 -5.93 3.43
N ARG A 112 -7.41 -5.95 4.17
CA ARG A 112 -7.64 -6.94 5.24
C ARG A 112 -7.85 -8.33 4.69
N ILE A 113 -8.63 -8.45 3.61
CA ILE A 113 -8.87 -9.73 2.91
C ILE A 113 -7.56 -10.23 2.29
N ALA A 114 -6.78 -9.37 1.63
CA ALA A 114 -5.48 -9.74 1.09
C ALA A 114 -4.55 -10.30 2.19
N ARG A 115 -4.51 -9.66 3.35
CA ARG A 115 -3.75 -10.15 4.51
C ARG A 115 -4.25 -11.49 5.04
N ALA A 116 -5.56 -11.74 4.99
CA ALA A 116 -6.14 -13.01 5.44
C ALA A 116 -5.72 -14.19 4.55
N PHE A 117 -5.45 -13.94 3.27
CA PHE A 117 -5.02 -14.95 2.28
C PHE A 117 -3.51 -15.01 2.06
N ALA A 118 -2.74 -14.03 2.52
CA ALA A 118 -1.30 -13.96 2.33
C ALA A 118 -0.60 -15.24 2.82
N GLY A 119 0.23 -15.84 1.97
CA GLY A 119 0.96 -17.08 2.26
C GLY A 119 0.11 -18.33 2.41
N ARG A 120 -1.19 -18.28 2.07
CA ARG A 120 -2.11 -19.42 2.16
C ARG A 120 -2.56 -19.86 0.76
N TYR A 121 -2.94 -21.13 0.62
CA TYR A 121 -3.48 -21.70 -0.62
C TYR A 121 -2.58 -21.51 -1.86
N GLY A 122 -1.27 -21.36 -1.67
CA GLY A 122 -0.31 -21.11 -2.75
C GLY A 122 -0.27 -19.65 -3.24
N LEU A 123 -0.96 -18.72 -2.56
CA LEU A 123 -0.92 -17.30 -2.83
C LEU A 123 0.33 -16.66 -2.20
N GLY A 124 0.86 -15.62 -2.86
CA GLY A 124 2.02 -14.86 -2.40
C GLY A 124 1.72 -13.91 -1.23
N GLU A 125 2.51 -12.86 -1.12
CA GLU A 125 2.36 -11.85 -0.08
C GLU A 125 1.13 -10.96 -0.31
N ALA A 126 0.60 -10.36 0.76
CA ALA A 126 -0.59 -9.51 0.70
C ALA A 126 -0.48 -8.35 -0.30
N LYS A 127 0.73 -7.77 -0.44
CA LYS A 127 1.00 -6.68 -1.41
C LYS A 127 0.85 -7.10 -2.87
N ASP A 128 1.00 -8.41 -3.13
CA ASP A 128 0.93 -8.99 -4.48
C ASP A 128 -0.46 -9.55 -4.80
N LEU A 129 -1.38 -9.49 -3.84
CA LEU A 129 -2.74 -9.93 -4.03
C LEU A 129 -3.64 -8.76 -4.43
N THR A 130 -4.39 -8.94 -5.50
CA THR A 130 -5.47 -8.05 -5.89
C THR A 130 -6.80 -8.70 -5.54
N VAL A 131 -7.57 -8.01 -4.70
CA VAL A 131 -8.90 -8.44 -4.25
C VAL A 131 -9.94 -7.66 -5.04
N THR A 132 -10.94 -8.36 -5.56
CA THR A 132 -12.10 -7.76 -6.22
C THR A 132 -13.35 -8.30 -5.56
N LEU A 133 -14.15 -7.43 -4.95
CA LEU A 133 -15.38 -7.79 -4.30
C LEU A 133 -16.53 -7.90 -5.32
N ASP A 134 -17.42 -8.87 -5.13
CA ASP A 134 -18.63 -9.02 -5.98
C ASP A 134 -19.61 -7.87 -5.76
N VAL A 135 -19.70 -7.39 -4.50
CA VAL A 135 -20.56 -6.29 -4.09
C VAL A 135 -19.72 -5.27 -3.32
N PRO A 136 -19.77 -3.99 -3.70
CA PRO A 136 -19.09 -2.95 -2.93
C PRO A 136 -19.58 -2.95 -1.47
N PRO A 137 -18.71 -2.90 -0.48
CA PRO A 137 -19.08 -2.91 0.92
C PRO A 137 -19.83 -1.61 1.26
N ARG A 138 -20.93 -1.76 2.01
CA ARG A 138 -21.69 -0.61 2.52
C ARG A 138 -21.30 -0.35 3.97
N PRO A 139 -21.20 0.92 4.37
CA PRO A 139 -21.01 1.25 5.77
C PRO A 139 -22.10 0.60 6.64
N VAL A 140 -21.71 0.10 7.81
CA VAL A 140 -22.63 -0.52 8.75
C VAL A 140 -22.65 0.30 10.03
N VAL A 141 -23.87 0.61 10.52
CA VAL A 141 -24.05 1.27 11.81
C VAL A 141 -24.10 0.20 12.90
N VAL A 142 -23.28 0.34 13.91
CA VAL A 142 -23.15 -0.58 15.03
C VAL A 142 -23.28 0.18 16.35
N ASP A 143 -23.37 -0.54 17.47
CA ASP A 143 -23.41 0.09 18.79
C ASP A 143 -22.21 1.01 19.00
N ALA A 144 -22.43 2.11 19.69
CA ALA A 144 -21.38 3.09 19.98
C ALA A 144 -20.21 2.47 20.77
N SER A 145 -20.46 1.43 21.55
CA SER A 145 -19.47 0.67 22.31
C SER A 145 -18.63 -0.30 21.48
N ALA A 146 -19.03 -0.60 20.24
CA ALA A 146 -18.29 -1.50 19.36
C ALA A 146 -16.95 -0.88 18.99
N THR A 147 -15.86 -1.62 19.16
CA THR A 147 -14.49 -1.12 18.88
C THR A 147 -14.22 -0.88 17.40
N GLY A 148 -15.04 -1.45 16.51
CA GLY A 148 -14.87 -1.38 15.07
C GLY A 148 -13.80 -2.33 14.52
N ASN A 149 -13.17 -3.14 15.37
CA ASN A 149 -12.18 -4.11 14.96
C ASN A 149 -12.86 -5.37 14.43
N LEU A 150 -12.63 -5.64 13.14
CA LEU A 150 -13.09 -6.88 12.52
C LEU A 150 -12.18 -8.03 12.94
N VAL A 151 -12.78 -9.10 13.45
CA VAL A 151 -12.07 -10.35 13.80
C VAL A 151 -12.36 -11.38 12.70
N LEU A 152 -11.32 -11.90 12.07
CA LEU A 152 -11.46 -12.93 11.05
C LEU A 152 -12.01 -14.21 11.66
N ARG A 153 -13.18 -14.65 11.19
CA ARG A 153 -13.82 -15.90 11.60
C ARG A 153 -13.48 -17.05 10.66
N SER A 154 -13.61 -16.82 9.36
CA SER A 154 -13.27 -17.79 8.35
C SER A 154 -12.81 -17.11 7.07
N ALA A 155 -11.88 -17.75 6.35
CA ALA A 155 -11.43 -17.34 5.04
C ALA A 155 -11.22 -18.60 4.20
N VAL A 156 -11.97 -18.70 3.12
CA VAL A 156 -11.90 -19.83 2.18
C VAL A 156 -11.73 -19.27 0.79
N VAL A 157 -10.82 -19.88 0.01
CA VAL A 157 -10.61 -19.55 -1.40
C VAL A 157 -10.59 -20.84 -2.21
N SER A 158 -11.15 -20.78 -3.40
CA SER A 158 -11.02 -21.85 -4.40
C SER A 158 -9.71 -21.63 -5.19
N PRO A 159 -8.70 -22.51 -5.07
CA PRO A 159 -7.43 -22.32 -5.76
C PRO A 159 -7.56 -22.31 -7.29
N LEU A 160 -8.59 -22.97 -7.82
CA LEU A 160 -8.80 -23.08 -9.27
C LEU A 160 -9.42 -21.81 -9.87
N SER A 161 -10.37 -21.19 -9.17
CA SER A 161 -11.12 -20.03 -9.68
C SER A 161 -10.71 -18.71 -9.05
N GLY A 162 -9.91 -18.73 -7.96
CA GLY A 162 -9.61 -17.55 -7.16
C GLY A 162 -10.81 -16.97 -6.41
N ARG A 163 -11.99 -17.62 -6.49
CA ARG A 163 -13.20 -17.16 -5.77
C ARG A 163 -13.02 -17.37 -4.28
N PHE A 164 -13.37 -16.37 -3.49
CA PHE A 164 -13.26 -16.44 -2.04
C PHE A 164 -14.56 -16.12 -1.34
N GLU A 165 -14.63 -16.59 -0.10
CA GLU A 165 -15.59 -16.20 0.91
C GLU A 165 -14.85 -15.93 2.21
N VAL A 166 -15.02 -14.73 2.75
CA VAL A 166 -14.45 -14.32 4.04
C VAL A 166 -15.54 -13.84 4.97
N THR A 167 -15.50 -14.28 6.19
CA THR A 167 -16.43 -13.90 7.22
C THR A 167 -15.69 -13.25 8.39
N TYR A 168 -16.15 -12.08 8.78
CA TYR A 168 -15.64 -11.35 9.96
C TYR A 168 -16.72 -11.24 11.02
N ASP A 169 -16.31 -11.38 12.28
CA ASP A 169 -17.12 -11.01 13.43
C ASP A 169 -16.76 -9.59 13.86
N LEU A 170 -17.76 -8.86 14.35
CA LEU A 170 -17.62 -7.53 14.90
C LEU A 170 -17.95 -7.57 16.40
N PRO A 171 -16.94 -7.70 17.27
CA PRO A 171 -17.14 -7.73 18.72
C PRO A 171 -17.79 -6.44 19.23
N GLY A 172 -18.70 -6.60 20.20
CA GLY A 172 -19.43 -5.47 20.79
C GLY A 172 -20.60 -4.96 19.95
N SER A 173 -20.92 -5.59 18.83
CA SER A 173 -22.14 -5.31 18.09
C SER A 173 -23.30 -6.13 18.66
N SER A 174 -24.43 -5.48 18.93
CA SER A 174 -25.69 -6.16 19.30
C SER A 174 -26.26 -6.99 18.13
N ALA A 175 -25.93 -6.59 16.89
CA ALA A 175 -26.21 -7.39 15.71
C ALA A 175 -25.21 -8.54 15.61
N ARG A 176 -25.54 -9.69 16.19
CA ARG A 176 -24.72 -10.93 16.16
C ARG A 176 -24.57 -11.55 14.76
N ARG A 177 -24.76 -10.80 13.69
CA ARG A 177 -24.63 -11.30 12.32
C ARG A 177 -23.20 -11.09 11.84
N PRO A 178 -22.51 -12.16 11.42
CA PRO A 178 -21.19 -12.03 10.85
C PRO A 178 -21.24 -11.26 9.51
N LEU A 179 -20.22 -10.47 9.25
CA LEU A 179 -20.05 -9.75 7.99
C LEU A 179 -19.40 -10.68 6.98
N ARG A 180 -20.09 -10.96 5.88
CA ARG A 180 -19.64 -11.85 4.83
C ARG A 180 -19.27 -11.06 3.60
N PHE A 181 -18.07 -11.32 3.07
CA PHE A 181 -17.56 -10.74 1.85
C PHE A 181 -17.22 -11.86 0.87
N THR A 182 -17.64 -11.69 -0.38
CA THR A 182 -17.37 -12.62 -1.49
C THR A 182 -16.75 -11.86 -2.64
N GLY A 183 -15.92 -12.57 -3.42
CA GLY A 183 -15.26 -11.97 -4.55
C GLY A 183 -14.20 -12.89 -5.15
N SER A 184 -13.21 -12.29 -5.79
CA SER A 184 -12.05 -12.99 -6.32
C SER A 184 -10.75 -12.39 -5.80
N VAL A 185 -9.77 -13.25 -5.53
CA VAL A 185 -8.40 -12.88 -5.18
C VAL A 185 -7.44 -13.49 -6.20
N VAL A 186 -6.57 -12.66 -6.74
CA VAL A 186 -5.62 -13.05 -7.78
C VAL A 186 -4.23 -12.54 -7.39
N GLU A 187 -3.22 -13.39 -7.50
CA GLU A 187 -1.83 -12.96 -7.36
C GLU A 187 -1.44 -12.15 -8.59
N THR A 188 -0.98 -10.94 -8.39
CA THR A 188 -0.56 -10.01 -9.43
C THR A 188 0.91 -9.65 -9.28
N VAL A 189 1.56 -9.40 -10.40
CA VAL A 189 2.94 -8.91 -10.45
C VAL A 189 2.99 -7.59 -11.20
N ALA A 190 3.91 -6.73 -10.80
CA ALA A 190 4.19 -5.52 -11.55
C ALA A 190 4.93 -5.89 -12.84
N VAL A 191 4.49 -5.36 -13.96
CA VAL A 191 5.09 -5.56 -15.27
C VAL A 191 5.22 -4.22 -15.99
N ALA A 192 6.34 -4.02 -16.69
CA ALA A 192 6.51 -2.86 -17.55
C ALA A 192 5.71 -3.07 -18.84
N VAL A 193 4.80 -2.16 -19.14
CA VAL A 193 4.01 -2.14 -20.38
C VAL A 193 4.35 -0.92 -21.21
N THR A 194 4.24 -1.02 -22.52
CA THR A 194 4.45 0.13 -23.42
C THR A 194 3.23 1.04 -23.44
N THR A 195 3.45 2.34 -23.35
CA THR A 195 2.39 3.37 -23.44
C THR A 195 1.94 3.64 -24.86
N ARG A 196 2.81 3.36 -25.84
CA ARG A 196 2.57 3.53 -27.29
C ARG A 196 3.19 2.38 -28.08
N ALA A 197 2.84 2.25 -29.34
CA ALA A 197 3.48 1.31 -30.23
C ALA A 197 4.93 1.75 -30.53
N LEU A 198 5.86 0.78 -30.46
CA LEU A 198 7.28 0.97 -30.68
C LEU A 198 7.76 0.04 -31.80
N ALA A 199 8.55 0.59 -32.71
CA ALA A 199 9.15 -0.16 -33.84
C ALA A 199 10.44 -0.88 -33.42
N PRO A 200 10.89 -1.91 -34.16
CA PRO A 200 12.20 -2.51 -33.97
C PRO A 200 13.32 -1.47 -34.08
N GLY A 201 14.32 -1.56 -33.23
CA GLY A 201 15.42 -0.60 -33.14
C GLY A 201 15.11 0.68 -32.34
N ALA A 202 13.85 0.93 -31.96
CA ALA A 202 13.50 2.06 -31.12
C ALA A 202 14.10 1.89 -29.73
N ILE A 203 14.75 2.93 -29.22
CA ILE A 203 15.28 2.96 -27.85
C ILE A 203 14.13 3.29 -26.89
N VAL A 204 13.95 2.46 -25.90
CA VAL A 204 12.92 2.61 -24.86
C VAL A 204 13.26 3.78 -23.95
N ARG A 205 12.37 4.76 -23.85
CA ARG A 205 12.48 5.93 -22.97
C ARG A 205 11.52 5.79 -21.78
N LEU A 206 11.75 6.58 -20.75
CA LEU A 206 10.87 6.61 -19.58
C LEU A 206 9.40 6.91 -19.94
N SER A 207 9.15 7.78 -20.92
CA SER A 207 7.80 8.10 -21.41
C SER A 207 7.11 6.98 -22.17
N ASP A 208 7.87 5.99 -22.62
CA ASP A 208 7.37 4.90 -23.46
C ASP A 208 6.92 3.69 -22.64
N VAL A 209 7.19 3.69 -21.34
CA VAL A 209 6.88 2.58 -20.43
C VAL A 209 6.12 3.05 -19.20
N ALA A 210 5.17 2.24 -18.74
CA ALA A 210 4.46 2.40 -17.48
C ALA A 210 4.47 1.08 -16.72
N LEU A 211 4.34 1.16 -15.38
CA LEU A 211 4.22 -0.02 -14.54
C LEU A 211 2.74 -0.35 -14.38
N GLU A 212 2.36 -1.58 -14.70
CA GLU A 212 0.99 -2.07 -14.56
C GLU A 212 0.99 -3.38 -13.75
N ARG A 213 -0.02 -3.56 -12.91
CA ARG A 213 -0.21 -4.85 -12.21
C ARG A 213 -1.04 -5.79 -13.08
N ARG A 214 -0.48 -6.97 -13.35
CA ARG A 214 -1.13 -8.01 -14.12
C ARG A 214 -1.19 -9.34 -13.36
N PRO A 215 -2.22 -10.16 -13.58
CA PRO A 215 -2.25 -11.51 -13.02
C PRO A 215 -0.95 -12.26 -13.34
N LYS A 216 -0.35 -12.88 -12.35
CA LYS A 216 0.91 -13.62 -12.48
C LYS A 216 0.83 -14.70 -13.55
N SER A 217 -0.34 -15.33 -13.71
CA SER A 217 -0.61 -16.32 -14.76
C SER A 217 -0.51 -15.75 -16.19
N GLN A 218 -0.71 -14.43 -16.35
CA GLN A 218 -0.66 -13.74 -17.64
C GLN A 218 0.69 -13.04 -17.89
N ALA A 219 1.44 -12.74 -16.83
CA ALA A 219 2.69 -12.01 -16.94
C ALA A 219 3.80 -12.81 -17.63
N GLY A 220 3.84 -14.14 -17.44
CA GLY A 220 4.94 -14.97 -17.92
C GLY A 220 6.23 -14.76 -17.11
N THR A 221 7.21 -15.65 -17.29
CA THR A 221 8.47 -15.61 -16.54
C THR A 221 9.51 -14.65 -17.10
N ASP A 222 9.36 -14.24 -18.37
CA ASP A 222 10.31 -13.39 -19.12
C ASP A 222 9.93 -11.90 -19.12
N THR A 223 8.91 -11.49 -18.36
CA THR A 223 8.42 -10.11 -18.34
C THR A 223 9.37 -9.20 -17.55
N VAL A 224 9.54 -7.97 -18.00
CA VAL A 224 10.30 -6.94 -17.30
C VAL A 224 9.46 -6.43 -16.12
N ALA A 225 9.98 -6.61 -14.91
CA ALA A 225 9.27 -6.24 -13.68
C ALA A 225 9.42 -4.77 -13.29
N ALA A 226 10.51 -4.12 -13.70
CA ALA A 226 10.79 -2.73 -13.39
C ALA A 226 11.03 -1.93 -14.69
N THR A 227 10.50 -0.70 -14.75
CA THR A 227 10.70 0.17 -15.92
C THR A 227 12.18 0.46 -16.18
N GLY A 228 12.98 0.57 -15.11
CA GLY A 228 14.43 0.83 -15.21
C GLY A 228 15.19 -0.22 -16.00
N ASP A 229 14.75 -1.48 -15.98
CA ASP A 229 15.41 -2.59 -16.68
C ASP A 229 15.22 -2.51 -18.21
N ALA A 230 14.26 -1.72 -18.70
CA ALA A 230 13.99 -1.54 -20.13
C ALA A 230 14.53 -0.24 -20.68
N ILE A 231 14.68 0.80 -19.85
CA ILE A 231 15.10 2.13 -20.30
C ILE A 231 16.53 2.08 -20.85
N GLY A 232 16.72 2.69 -22.02
CA GLY A 232 18.01 2.73 -22.70
C GLY A 232 18.30 1.51 -23.59
N LEU A 233 17.51 0.45 -23.48
CA LEU A 233 17.58 -0.70 -24.38
C LEU A 233 16.78 -0.45 -25.66
N ALA A 234 17.14 -1.14 -26.73
CA ALA A 234 16.44 -1.08 -28.02
C ALA A 234 15.50 -2.29 -28.16
N LEU A 235 14.41 -2.12 -28.89
CA LEU A 235 13.49 -3.20 -29.22
C LEU A 235 14.06 -4.06 -30.37
N ARG A 236 13.95 -5.36 -30.20
CA ARG A 236 14.30 -6.34 -31.23
C ARG A 236 13.12 -6.61 -32.17
N VAL A 237 11.91 -6.56 -31.64
CA VAL A 237 10.64 -6.81 -32.33
C VAL A 237 9.67 -5.65 -32.12
N PRO A 238 8.66 -5.47 -33.01
CA PRO A 238 7.65 -4.43 -32.78
C PRO A 238 6.78 -4.77 -31.59
N VAL A 239 6.49 -3.79 -30.73
CA VAL A 239 5.63 -3.94 -29.55
C VAL A 239 4.46 -2.95 -29.63
N ARG A 240 3.25 -3.43 -29.36
CA ARG A 240 2.04 -2.59 -29.40
C ARG A 240 1.82 -1.87 -28.06
N ALA A 241 1.08 -0.77 -28.09
CA ALA A 241 0.65 -0.07 -26.89
C ALA A 241 -0.09 -1.03 -25.92
N GLY A 242 0.20 -0.93 -24.62
CA GLY A 242 -0.38 -1.78 -23.57
C GLY A 242 0.16 -3.21 -23.52
N GLN A 243 1.15 -3.55 -24.34
CA GLN A 243 1.78 -4.88 -24.35
C GLN A 243 2.90 -4.93 -23.30
N PRO A 244 2.94 -6.00 -22.46
CA PRO A 244 4.05 -6.22 -21.56
C PRO A 244 5.37 -6.40 -22.30
N LEU A 245 6.42 -5.74 -21.83
CA LEU A 245 7.76 -5.91 -22.33
C LEU A 245 8.37 -7.21 -21.80
N ARG A 246 9.01 -7.96 -22.68
CA ARG A 246 9.78 -9.16 -22.34
C ARG A 246 11.27 -8.85 -22.45
N ARG A 247 12.07 -9.51 -21.62
CA ARG A 247 13.55 -9.38 -21.72
C ARG A 247 14.06 -9.84 -23.06
N SER A 248 13.45 -10.86 -23.67
CA SER A 248 13.77 -11.35 -25.01
C SER A 248 13.49 -10.32 -26.12
N ASP A 249 12.57 -9.37 -25.91
CA ASP A 249 12.24 -8.32 -26.86
C ASP A 249 13.26 -7.16 -26.84
N LEU A 250 14.13 -7.12 -25.85
CA LEU A 250 15.10 -6.06 -25.61
C LEU A 250 16.51 -6.47 -26.03
N THR A 251 17.28 -5.48 -26.45
CA THR A 251 18.69 -5.66 -26.83
C THR A 251 19.44 -4.35 -26.59
N VAL A 252 20.75 -4.42 -26.49
CA VAL A 252 21.59 -3.23 -26.41
C VAL A 252 21.44 -2.45 -27.73
N PRO A 253 21.24 -1.10 -27.70
CA PRO A 253 21.08 -0.30 -28.90
C PRO A 253 22.37 -0.29 -29.72
N LYS A 254 22.23 -0.44 -31.02
CA LYS A 254 23.37 -0.24 -31.94
C LYS A 254 23.64 1.26 -32.08
N LEU A 255 24.83 1.69 -31.73
CA LEU A 255 25.27 3.08 -31.83
C LEU A 255 25.92 3.40 -33.17
N VAL A 256 26.32 2.36 -33.91
CA VAL A 256 26.85 2.45 -35.25
C VAL A 256 26.11 1.44 -36.13
N HIS A 257 25.66 1.87 -37.32
CA HIS A 257 25.01 1.00 -38.28
C HIS A 257 25.97 0.69 -39.45
N ARG A 258 25.71 -0.41 -40.11
CA ARG A 258 26.46 -0.78 -41.31
C ARG A 258 26.28 0.32 -42.37
N ASP A 259 27.36 0.62 -43.11
CA ASP A 259 27.45 1.66 -44.13
C ASP A 259 27.33 3.09 -43.61
N GLU A 260 27.28 3.31 -42.29
CA GLU A 260 27.26 4.62 -41.67
C GLU A 260 28.64 5.29 -41.70
N GLU A 261 28.65 6.61 -41.88
CA GLU A 261 29.86 7.42 -41.74
C GLU A 261 30.17 7.61 -40.26
N VAL A 262 31.36 7.23 -39.83
CA VAL A 262 31.81 7.28 -38.43
C VAL A 262 33.09 8.07 -38.29
N THR A 263 33.27 8.65 -37.12
CA THR A 263 34.53 9.29 -36.74
C THR A 263 35.43 8.26 -36.05
N LEU A 264 36.55 7.99 -36.69
CA LEU A 264 37.63 7.18 -36.13
C LEU A 264 38.46 8.05 -35.20
N VAL A 265 38.62 7.64 -33.97
CA VAL A 265 39.40 8.35 -32.94
C VAL A 265 40.59 7.47 -32.56
N TYR A 266 41.78 7.99 -32.73
CA TYR A 266 43.02 7.37 -32.27
C TYR A 266 43.64 8.26 -31.20
N GLU A 267 43.70 7.73 -29.99
CA GLU A 267 44.19 8.45 -28.82
C GLU A 267 45.42 7.74 -28.23
N VAL A 268 46.51 8.48 -28.16
CA VAL A 268 47.74 8.08 -27.42
C VAL A 268 48.18 9.26 -26.56
N PRO A 269 49.02 9.06 -25.55
CA PRO A 269 49.46 10.14 -24.68
C PRO A 269 50.04 11.31 -25.48
N GLY A 270 49.36 12.46 -25.41
CA GLY A 270 49.75 13.71 -26.10
C GLY A 270 49.30 13.84 -27.55
N ILE A 271 48.62 12.85 -28.14
CA ILE A 271 48.16 12.90 -29.55
C ILE A 271 46.73 12.39 -29.65
N LEU A 272 45.84 13.22 -30.16
CA LEU A 272 44.47 12.87 -30.56
C LEU A 272 44.32 13.04 -32.06
N LEU A 273 44.14 11.97 -32.78
CA LEU A 273 43.89 11.98 -34.22
C LEU A 273 42.46 11.59 -34.51
N THR A 274 41.79 12.32 -35.38
CA THR A 274 40.46 12.01 -35.85
C THR A 274 40.44 11.94 -37.37
N THR A 275 39.77 10.93 -37.92
CA THR A 275 39.56 10.80 -39.38
C THR A 275 38.17 10.19 -39.64
N ARG A 276 37.70 10.32 -40.88
CA ARG A 276 36.42 9.75 -41.29
C ARG A 276 36.60 8.33 -41.77
N GLY A 277 35.65 7.50 -41.38
CA GLY A 277 35.55 6.13 -41.83
C GLY A 277 34.13 5.75 -42.20
N LYS A 278 33.98 4.64 -42.90
CA LYS A 278 32.68 4.02 -43.19
C LYS A 278 32.61 2.69 -42.46
N ALA A 279 31.60 2.50 -41.60
CA ALA A 279 31.41 1.26 -40.88
C ALA A 279 31.04 0.12 -41.83
N LEU A 280 31.77 -0.98 -41.78
CA LEU A 280 31.47 -2.20 -42.55
C LEU A 280 30.49 -3.12 -41.77
N GLU A 281 30.43 -2.93 -40.47
CA GLU A 281 29.59 -3.67 -39.55
C GLU A 281 28.92 -2.73 -38.54
N GLY A 282 27.73 -3.09 -38.08
CA GLY A 282 27.06 -2.33 -37.03
C GLY A 282 27.40 -2.88 -35.65
N GLY A 283 27.54 -2.00 -34.64
CA GLY A 283 27.85 -2.40 -33.26
C GLY A 283 27.19 -1.52 -32.20
N ALA A 284 27.04 -2.10 -31.01
CA ALA A 284 26.67 -1.41 -29.78
C ALA A 284 27.94 -0.81 -29.13
N GLU A 285 27.75 -0.06 -28.07
CA GLU A 285 28.85 0.46 -27.24
C GLU A 285 29.72 -0.69 -26.70
N GLY A 286 31.03 -0.57 -26.92
CA GLY A 286 32.00 -1.59 -26.53
C GLY A 286 32.27 -2.69 -27.59
N ASP A 287 31.44 -2.80 -28.63
CA ASP A 287 31.65 -3.79 -29.69
C ASP A 287 32.87 -3.39 -30.57
N VAL A 288 33.59 -4.44 -31.01
CA VAL A 288 34.67 -4.28 -31.99
C VAL A 288 34.07 -4.43 -33.37
N ILE A 289 34.19 -3.39 -34.18
CA ILE A 289 33.66 -3.37 -35.56
C ILE A 289 34.76 -3.08 -36.56
N SER A 290 34.57 -3.53 -37.81
CA SER A 290 35.42 -3.22 -38.94
C SER A 290 34.95 -1.91 -39.56
N VAL A 291 35.90 -0.95 -39.75
CA VAL A 291 35.64 0.35 -40.37
C VAL A 291 36.63 0.61 -41.49
N LEU A 292 36.12 1.02 -42.64
CA LEU A 292 36.95 1.44 -43.78
C LEU A 292 37.35 2.91 -43.60
N ASN A 293 38.64 3.19 -43.45
CA ASN A 293 39.11 4.57 -43.47
C ASN A 293 38.99 5.12 -44.90
N VAL A 294 38.28 6.24 -45.06
CA VAL A 294 37.97 6.83 -46.37
C VAL A 294 39.22 7.38 -47.08
N GLU A 295 40.19 7.87 -46.32
CA GLU A 295 41.43 8.46 -46.88
C GLU A 295 42.44 7.38 -47.29
N SER A 296 42.74 6.44 -46.41
CA SER A 296 43.74 5.40 -46.64
C SER A 296 43.22 4.18 -47.38
N LYS A 297 41.90 4.04 -47.58
CA LYS A 297 41.22 2.89 -48.20
C LYS A 297 41.50 1.56 -47.46
N ARG A 298 41.92 1.61 -46.21
CA ARG A 298 42.22 0.43 -45.39
C ARG A 298 41.11 0.14 -44.41
N ALA A 299 40.80 -1.14 -44.22
CA ALA A 299 39.92 -1.58 -43.16
C ALA A 299 40.68 -1.63 -41.82
N LEU A 300 40.11 -1.01 -40.81
CA LEU A 300 40.64 -0.96 -39.44
C LEU A 300 39.61 -1.53 -38.49
N GLN A 301 40.07 -2.18 -37.41
CA GLN A 301 39.22 -2.59 -36.33
C GLN A 301 39.24 -1.55 -35.21
N GLY A 302 38.07 -1.23 -34.68
CA GLY A 302 37.94 -0.27 -33.58
C GLY A 302 36.77 -0.61 -32.68
N ILE A 303 36.81 -0.05 -31.50
CA ILE A 303 35.76 -0.22 -30.47
C ILE A 303 34.78 0.94 -30.59
N VAL A 304 33.49 0.64 -30.64
CA VAL A 304 32.43 1.65 -30.60
C VAL A 304 32.42 2.31 -29.22
N THR A 305 32.63 3.63 -29.18
CA THR A 305 32.65 4.40 -27.93
C THR A 305 31.49 5.38 -27.81
N GLY A 306 30.63 5.47 -28.81
CA GLY A 306 29.49 6.36 -28.83
C GLY A 306 28.79 6.40 -30.17
N PRO A 307 27.73 7.19 -30.33
CA PRO A 307 27.05 7.36 -31.61
C PRO A 307 28.02 7.82 -32.71
N SER A 308 28.08 7.06 -33.79
CA SER A 308 28.96 7.32 -34.96
C SER A 308 30.43 7.55 -34.60
N ARG A 309 30.92 7.00 -33.48
CA ARG A 309 32.28 7.15 -32.96
C ARG A 309 32.92 5.80 -32.66
N VAL A 310 34.13 5.59 -33.21
CA VAL A 310 34.89 4.35 -33.07
C VAL A 310 36.32 4.68 -32.67
N ALA A 311 36.77 4.14 -31.54
CA ALA A 311 38.14 4.26 -31.06
C ALA A 311 39.00 3.14 -31.64
N ILE A 312 40.12 3.50 -32.24
CA ILE A 312 41.09 2.55 -32.76
C ILE A 312 42.10 2.26 -31.65
N LYS A 313 42.29 1.00 -31.27
CA LYS A 313 43.40 0.58 -30.42
C LYS A 313 44.62 0.31 -31.27
N SER A 314 45.78 0.90 -30.92
CA SER A 314 47.05 0.51 -31.50
C SER A 314 47.33 -0.95 -31.14
N THR A 315 47.22 -1.85 -32.10
CA THR A 315 47.82 -3.16 -31.96
C THR A 315 49.33 -2.96 -32.08
N THR A 316 50.03 -2.70 -30.99
CA THR A 316 51.46 -2.83 -30.96
C THR A 316 51.75 -4.30 -31.27
N ALA A 317 52.14 -4.60 -32.49
CA ALA A 317 52.68 -5.90 -32.83
C ALA A 317 53.84 -6.15 -31.89
N ARG A 318 53.68 -7.12 -30.97
CA ARG A 318 54.81 -7.66 -30.24
C ARG A 318 55.71 -8.26 -31.30
N THR A 319 56.72 -7.50 -31.71
CA THR A 319 57.89 -8.08 -32.39
C THR A 319 58.51 -8.97 -31.34
N SER A 320 58.33 -10.25 -31.50
CA SER A 320 59.02 -11.28 -30.69
C SER A 320 60.53 -11.10 -30.97
N PRO A 321 61.37 -10.85 -29.98
CA PRO A 321 62.82 -10.80 -30.16
C PRO A 321 63.37 -12.25 -30.03
N ASP A 322 63.07 -13.08 -30.99
CA ASP A 322 63.56 -14.48 -30.96
C ASP A 322 64.02 -14.92 -32.36
N LEU A 323 65.03 -14.21 -32.89
CA LEU A 323 65.78 -14.68 -34.06
C LEU A 323 67.21 -14.10 -34.09
N VAL A 324 67.90 -14.06 -32.93
CA VAL A 324 69.37 -13.85 -32.91
C VAL A 324 69.96 -14.72 -31.84
N ALA A 325 70.07 -16.01 -32.08
CA ALA A 325 71.00 -16.87 -31.36
C ALA A 325 71.12 -18.24 -32.02
N ALA A 326 71.76 -18.34 -33.16
CA ALA A 326 72.35 -19.61 -33.61
C ALA A 326 73.43 -19.36 -34.64
N VAL A 327 74.53 -18.71 -34.20
CA VAL A 327 75.81 -18.90 -34.90
C VAL A 327 76.77 -19.36 -33.78
N ALA A 328 76.85 -20.64 -33.56
CA ALA A 328 77.93 -21.27 -32.80
C ALA A 328 79.16 -21.48 -33.70
N PRO A 329 80.40 -21.11 -33.27
CA PRO A 329 81.58 -21.35 -34.05
C PRO A 329 81.95 -22.84 -34.03
N ARG A 330 82.18 -23.45 -35.19
CA ARG A 330 82.72 -24.77 -35.31
C ARG A 330 84.21 -24.74 -34.83
N THR A 331 84.45 -25.47 -33.74
CA THR A 331 85.77 -25.79 -33.27
C THR A 331 86.32 -26.95 -34.12
N VAL A 332 87.36 -26.67 -34.89
CA VAL A 332 88.15 -27.68 -35.59
C VAL A 332 89.07 -28.33 -34.56
N ALA A 333 88.92 -29.58 -34.32
CA ALA A 333 89.88 -30.41 -33.57
C ALA A 333 90.68 -31.22 -34.59
N SER A 334 92.01 -30.87 -34.65
CA SER A 334 93.02 -31.68 -35.37
C SER A 334 93.47 -32.82 -34.44
N ARG A 335 93.50 -33.96 -34.99
CA ARG A 335 94.17 -35.24 -34.77
C ARG A 335 93.30 -36.36 -34.27
#